data_a8575addadd46e5ee9f01459aaaca884
#
_entry.id   a8575addadd46e5ee9f01459aaaca884
#
_cell.length_a   1.000
_cell.length_b   1.000
_cell.length_c   1.000
_cell.angle_alpha   90.00
_cell.angle_beta   90.00
_cell.angle_gamma   90.00
#
_symmetry.space_group_name_H-M   'P 1'
#
loop_
_entity.id
_entity.type
_entity.pdbx_description
1 polymer ?
#
loop_
_entity_poly.entity_id
_entity_poly.type
_entity_poly.pdbx_seq_one_letter_code
_entity_poly.pdbx_strand_id
1 'polypeptide(L)'
;MLPQPKISANPLSQWMRQPKIYIRLPSQGRYWSRNAIDIPENGELAVYSMTARDELLFKTPDALMNGQAIVDVIQSCVPSIKNAWACPTIDVDTVLIAIRLATYGEKMPFKFKVPNTQDEVDYDIDLRILLDQQANNHWIDQVVISDELVVFVNPLTFKHLNQTNMKSFETNRIMSMVNDENIPEEKKLEIFNSSFSNLTKISIDLLADSINKIVTPSGEVTEKQYITEFVNNVDKDVFEKIQNHIKELKQHNDIKPLEFSSTPEQIELGAPETYTIPITFNNSDFFAQGF
;
A
#
# COMPACT_ATOMS: atom_id res chain seq x y z
N MET A 1 20.66 22.54 -40.30
CA MET A 1 20.08 23.50 -39.33
C MET A 1 19.80 22.74 -38.05
N LEU A 2 20.56 22.97 -37.01
CA LEU A 2 20.31 22.37 -35.70
C LEU A 2 19.02 22.95 -35.13
N PRO A 3 18.10 22.14 -34.53
CA PRO A 3 16.89 22.69 -33.90
C PRO A 3 17.29 23.58 -32.75
N GLN A 4 16.83 24.83 -32.79
CA GLN A 4 17.02 25.75 -31.68
C GLN A 4 16.28 25.21 -30.45
N PRO A 5 16.90 25.25 -29.24
CA PRO A 5 16.22 24.83 -28.04
C PRO A 5 14.98 25.71 -27.86
N LYS A 6 13.81 25.10 -27.66
CA LYS A 6 12.59 25.79 -27.25
C LYS A 6 12.88 26.45 -25.92
N ILE A 7 13.09 27.75 -25.92
CA ILE A 7 13.22 28.54 -24.70
C ILE A 7 11.89 28.40 -23.95
N SER A 8 11.94 27.85 -22.76
CA SER A 8 10.78 27.78 -21.86
C SER A 8 10.22 29.18 -21.68
N ALA A 9 8.90 29.36 -21.81
CA ALA A 9 8.24 30.66 -21.64
C ALA A 9 8.47 31.29 -20.25
N ASN A 10 8.93 30.50 -19.27
CA ASN A 10 9.23 30.96 -17.91
C ASN A 10 10.75 31.00 -17.68
N PRO A 11 11.35 32.20 -17.49
CA PRO A 11 12.77 32.35 -17.22
C PRO A 11 13.25 31.65 -15.93
N LEU A 12 12.33 31.37 -14.99
CA LEU A 12 12.63 30.70 -13.72
C LEU A 12 12.62 29.15 -13.81
N SER A 13 12.33 28.60 -14.98
CA SER A 13 12.25 27.14 -15.15
C SER A 13 13.53 26.40 -14.73
N GLN A 14 14.70 27.00 -14.91
CA GLN A 14 15.99 26.43 -14.48
C GLN A 14 16.13 26.32 -12.95
N TRP A 15 15.33 27.06 -12.19
CA TRP A 15 15.31 27.05 -10.72
C TRP A 15 14.20 26.18 -10.14
N MET A 16 13.37 25.60 -10.99
CA MET A 16 12.35 24.65 -10.56
C MET A 16 13.01 23.34 -10.14
N ARG A 17 12.27 22.55 -9.33
CA ARG A 17 12.75 21.25 -8.85
C ARG A 17 13.21 20.33 -9.98
N GLN A 18 14.30 19.62 -9.74
CA GLN A 18 14.87 18.60 -10.61
C GLN A 18 14.70 17.22 -9.98
N PRO A 19 14.78 16.12 -10.75
CA PRO A 19 14.78 14.78 -10.19
C PRO A 19 15.89 14.62 -9.15
N LYS A 20 15.56 14.05 -8.00
CA LYS A 20 16.52 13.80 -6.92
C LYS A 20 17.05 12.38 -6.94
N ILE A 21 16.19 11.42 -7.26
CA ILE A 21 16.54 10.01 -7.34
C ILE A 21 15.79 9.37 -8.50
N TYR A 22 16.22 8.17 -8.87
CA TYR A 22 15.59 7.31 -9.85
C TYR A 22 15.29 5.96 -9.21
N ILE A 23 14.10 5.39 -9.48
CA ILE A 23 13.67 4.11 -8.91
C ILE A 23 13.18 3.17 -9.99
N ARG A 24 13.28 1.87 -9.70
CA ARG A 24 12.61 0.82 -10.46
C ARG A 24 11.48 0.26 -9.61
N LEU A 25 10.33 0.07 -10.23
CA LEU A 25 9.18 -0.51 -9.56
C LEU A 25 9.34 -2.03 -9.41
N PRO A 26 8.98 -2.63 -8.26
CA PRO A 26 8.93 -4.08 -8.07
C PRO A 26 8.13 -4.81 -9.15
N SER A 27 6.98 -4.25 -9.53
CA SER A 27 6.13 -4.80 -10.59
C SER A 27 6.74 -4.73 -11.99
N GLN A 28 7.75 -3.88 -12.20
CA GLN A 28 8.29 -3.54 -13.53
C GLN A 28 7.19 -3.08 -14.53
N GLY A 29 6.09 -2.52 -13.98
CA GLY A 29 4.95 -2.04 -14.78
C GLY A 29 3.94 -3.11 -15.19
N ARG A 30 4.12 -4.39 -14.83
CA ARG A 30 3.29 -5.50 -15.33
C ARG A 30 1.82 -5.43 -14.92
N TYR A 31 1.51 -4.87 -13.74
CA TYR A 31 0.16 -4.87 -13.18
C TYR A 31 -0.54 -3.51 -13.29
N TRP A 32 0.08 -2.56 -13.97
CA TRP A 32 -0.51 -1.25 -14.20
C TRP A 32 -1.56 -1.29 -15.30
N SER A 33 -2.64 -0.55 -15.10
CA SER A 33 -3.62 -0.37 -16.17
C SER A 33 -3.03 0.44 -17.33
N ARG A 34 -3.57 0.21 -18.51
CA ARG A 34 -3.10 0.87 -19.75
C ARG A 34 -3.16 2.39 -19.59
N ASN A 35 -2.08 3.07 -19.96
CA ASN A 35 -1.91 4.53 -19.88
C ASN A 35 -1.90 5.12 -18.44
N ALA A 36 -1.86 4.31 -17.39
CA ALA A 36 -1.74 4.79 -16.02
C ALA A 36 -0.30 5.18 -15.63
N ILE A 37 0.67 4.66 -16.36
CA ILE A 37 2.10 4.91 -16.16
C ILE A 37 2.83 4.94 -17.50
N ASP A 38 3.84 5.82 -17.63
CA ASP A 38 4.80 5.87 -18.72
C ASP A 38 6.15 5.39 -18.20
N ILE A 39 6.56 4.17 -18.51
CA ILE A 39 7.86 3.62 -18.10
C ILE A 39 8.90 3.93 -19.17
N PRO A 40 9.99 4.63 -18.84
CA PRO A 40 11.11 4.85 -19.75
C PRO A 40 11.78 3.54 -20.16
N GLU A 41 12.49 3.54 -21.30
CA GLU A 41 13.17 2.35 -21.84
C GLU A 41 14.18 1.72 -20.85
N ASN A 42 14.82 2.52 -20.01
CA ASN A 42 15.73 2.04 -18.97
C ASN A 42 15.00 1.47 -17.73
N GLY A 43 13.67 1.56 -17.67
CA GLY A 43 12.84 1.08 -16.54
C GLY A 43 12.90 1.96 -15.28
N GLU A 44 13.56 3.13 -15.33
CA GLU A 44 13.76 3.98 -14.17
C GLU A 44 12.83 5.19 -14.20
N LEU A 45 12.09 5.39 -13.11
CA LEU A 45 11.19 6.53 -12.91
C LEU A 45 11.94 7.64 -12.18
N ALA A 46 11.88 8.85 -12.71
CA ALA A 46 12.40 10.04 -12.06
C ALA A 46 11.49 10.45 -10.90
N VAL A 47 12.05 10.64 -9.70
CA VAL A 47 11.35 11.08 -8.50
C VAL A 47 11.84 12.46 -8.08
N TYR A 48 10.89 13.35 -7.90
CA TYR A 48 11.10 14.74 -7.49
C TYR A 48 10.74 14.91 -6.01
N SER A 49 11.37 15.89 -5.35
CA SER A 49 10.95 16.29 -4.00
C SER A 49 9.55 16.90 -4.02
N MET A 50 8.82 16.80 -2.92
CA MET A 50 7.56 17.51 -2.73
C MET A 50 7.75 19.04 -2.81
N THR A 51 6.72 19.71 -3.27
CA THR A 51 6.61 21.17 -3.18
C THR A 51 5.89 21.57 -1.91
N ALA A 52 5.96 22.84 -1.51
CA ALA A 52 5.17 23.35 -0.40
C ALA A 52 3.65 23.11 -0.58
N ARG A 53 3.16 23.11 -1.83
CA ARG A 53 1.78 22.77 -2.14
C ARG A 53 1.47 21.31 -1.82
N ASP A 54 2.38 20.39 -2.18
CA ASP A 54 2.23 18.96 -1.91
C ASP A 54 2.18 18.71 -0.39
N GLU A 55 3.02 19.39 0.40
CA GLU A 55 3.00 19.29 1.87
C GLU A 55 1.70 19.80 2.50
N LEU A 56 1.12 20.87 1.92
CA LEU A 56 -0.17 21.39 2.40
C LEU A 56 -1.33 20.42 2.20
N LEU A 57 -1.28 19.53 1.19
CA LEU A 57 -2.29 18.50 0.98
C LEU A 57 -2.38 17.53 2.16
N PHE A 58 -1.24 17.21 2.80
CA PHE A 58 -1.22 16.34 4.00
C PHE A 58 -1.78 17.02 5.26
N LYS A 59 -1.97 18.34 5.24
CA LYS A 59 -2.63 19.08 6.33
C LYS A 59 -4.16 19.15 6.16
N THR A 60 -4.71 18.55 5.10
CA THR A 60 -6.14 18.56 4.80
C THR A 60 -6.73 17.19 5.20
N PRO A 61 -7.41 17.07 6.35
CA PRO A 61 -7.86 15.77 6.88
C PRO A 61 -8.73 14.98 5.90
N ASP A 62 -9.69 15.63 5.25
CA ASP A 62 -10.60 14.96 4.30
C ASP A 62 -9.84 14.38 3.09
N ALA A 63 -8.83 15.09 2.57
CA ALA A 63 -8.03 14.63 1.45
C ALA A 63 -7.12 13.45 1.82
N LEU A 64 -6.66 13.39 3.08
CA LEU A 64 -5.93 12.23 3.61
C LEU A 64 -6.85 11.03 3.78
N MET A 65 -8.01 11.21 4.39
CA MET A 65 -8.96 10.12 4.65
C MET A 65 -9.43 9.45 3.37
N ASN A 66 -9.70 10.21 2.31
CA ASN A 66 -10.17 9.66 1.03
C ASN A 66 -9.04 9.25 0.08
N GLY A 67 -7.76 9.39 0.48
CA GLY A 67 -6.57 9.00 -0.27
C GLY A 67 -6.19 9.96 -1.41
N GLN A 68 -6.94 11.04 -1.65
CA GLN A 68 -6.69 11.96 -2.75
C GLN A 68 -5.37 12.71 -2.59
N ALA A 69 -5.02 13.12 -1.36
CA ALA A 69 -3.75 13.79 -1.09
C ALA A 69 -2.55 12.93 -1.52
N ILE A 70 -2.59 11.63 -1.24
CA ILE A 70 -1.53 10.69 -1.62
C ILE A 70 -1.42 10.58 -3.14
N VAL A 71 -2.56 10.44 -3.83
CA VAL A 71 -2.62 10.37 -5.30
C VAL A 71 -2.02 11.61 -5.93
N ASP A 72 -2.42 12.79 -5.45
CA ASP A 72 -1.96 14.08 -5.98
C ASP A 72 -0.45 14.24 -5.77
N VAL A 73 0.08 13.84 -4.62
CA VAL A 73 1.51 13.89 -4.31
C VAL A 73 2.30 12.89 -5.15
N ILE A 74 1.83 11.66 -5.31
CA ILE A 74 2.48 10.67 -6.18
C ILE A 74 2.57 11.22 -7.61
N GLN A 75 1.48 11.73 -8.17
CA GLN A 75 1.46 12.24 -9.54
C GLN A 75 2.29 13.52 -9.70
N SER A 76 2.38 14.35 -8.65
CA SER A 76 3.24 15.52 -8.62
C SER A 76 4.73 15.15 -8.59
N CYS A 77 5.12 14.19 -7.73
CA CYS A 77 6.51 13.83 -7.49
C CYS A 77 7.06 12.80 -8.47
N VAL A 78 6.19 11.98 -9.10
CA VAL A 78 6.57 10.98 -10.09
C VAL A 78 5.74 11.20 -11.37
N PRO A 79 6.12 12.16 -12.23
CA PRO A 79 5.30 12.56 -13.40
C PRO A 79 5.06 11.45 -14.43
N SER A 80 5.85 10.39 -14.39
CA SER A 80 5.61 9.17 -15.19
C SER A 80 4.34 8.43 -14.76
N ILE A 81 3.89 8.58 -13.52
CA ILE A 81 2.64 8.02 -13.02
C ILE A 81 1.50 9.00 -13.35
N LYS A 82 0.66 8.63 -14.32
CA LYS A 82 -0.46 9.46 -14.79
C LYS A 82 -1.73 9.26 -13.97
N ASN A 83 -1.89 8.06 -13.40
CA ASN A 83 -3.04 7.72 -12.56
C ASN A 83 -2.58 6.86 -11.37
N ALA A 84 -2.30 7.51 -10.25
CA ALA A 84 -1.83 6.83 -9.04
C ALA A 84 -2.90 5.96 -8.35
N TRP A 85 -4.20 6.16 -8.64
CA TRP A 85 -5.25 5.23 -8.21
C TRP A 85 -5.06 3.81 -8.75
N ALA A 86 -4.43 3.69 -9.93
CA ALA A 86 -4.13 2.41 -10.57
C ALA A 86 -2.80 1.80 -10.09
N CYS A 87 -2.08 2.43 -9.16
CA CYS A 87 -0.82 1.92 -8.62
C CYS A 87 -1.04 0.56 -7.96
N PRO A 88 -0.38 -0.53 -8.42
CA PRO A 88 -0.42 -1.83 -7.77
C PRO A 88 0.12 -1.73 -6.34
N THR A 89 -0.49 -2.43 -5.40
CA THR A 89 -0.09 -2.37 -3.98
C THR A 89 1.37 -2.75 -3.75
N ILE A 90 1.94 -3.61 -4.57
CA ILE A 90 3.36 -3.98 -4.53
C ILE A 90 4.31 -2.80 -4.83
N ASP A 91 3.84 -1.79 -5.56
CA ASP A 91 4.64 -0.61 -5.95
C ASP A 91 4.43 0.59 -5.03
N VAL A 92 3.32 0.62 -4.26
CA VAL A 92 2.91 1.80 -3.47
C VAL A 92 4.00 2.22 -2.49
N ASP A 93 4.49 1.28 -1.67
CA ASP A 93 5.47 1.59 -0.63
C ASP A 93 6.79 2.07 -1.23
N THR A 94 7.24 1.44 -2.32
CA THR A 94 8.43 1.87 -3.07
C THR A 94 8.32 3.33 -3.52
N VAL A 95 7.16 3.71 -4.08
CA VAL A 95 6.93 5.08 -4.56
C VAL A 95 6.90 6.06 -3.39
N LEU A 96 6.21 5.74 -2.30
CA LEU A 96 6.10 6.62 -1.13
C LEU A 96 7.45 6.80 -0.42
N ILE A 97 8.22 5.73 -0.21
CA ILE A 97 9.57 5.78 0.37
C ILE A 97 10.48 6.66 -0.51
N ALA A 98 10.41 6.49 -1.84
CA ALA A 98 11.20 7.26 -2.77
C ALA A 98 10.88 8.77 -2.73
N ILE A 99 9.60 9.13 -2.64
CA ILE A 99 9.18 10.54 -2.52
C ILE A 99 9.69 11.13 -1.21
N ARG A 100 9.58 10.39 -0.09
CA ARG A 100 10.10 10.84 1.19
C ARG A 100 11.61 11.02 1.16
N LEU A 101 12.34 10.03 0.62
CA LEU A 101 13.78 10.09 0.45
C LEU A 101 14.20 11.31 -0.39
N ALA A 102 13.51 11.56 -1.49
CA ALA A 102 13.77 12.71 -2.36
C ALA A 102 13.48 14.05 -1.68
N THR A 103 12.55 14.09 -0.71
CA THR A 103 12.10 15.32 -0.04
C THR A 103 12.91 15.64 1.21
N TYR A 104 13.06 14.68 2.11
CA TYR A 104 13.60 14.88 3.45
C TYR A 104 14.96 14.22 3.67
N GLY A 105 15.47 13.47 2.69
CA GLY A 105 16.77 12.78 2.79
C GLY A 105 16.66 11.35 3.29
N GLU A 106 17.81 10.75 3.58
CA GLU A 106 17.96 9.31 3.76
C GLU A 106 17.41 8.78 5.09
N LYS A 107 17.41 9.60 6.12
CA LYS A 107 17.06 9.19 7.47
C LYS A 107 15.63 9.58 7.82
N MET A 108 14.89 8.63 8.37
CA MET A 108 13.57 8.86 8.94
C MET A 108 13.60 8.62 10.44
N PRO A 109 13.38 9.66 11.28
CA PRO A 109 13.30 9.48 12.72
C PRO A 109 12.09 8.62 13.06
N PHE A 110 12.30 7.62 13.89
CA PHE A 110 11.30 6.66 14.32
C PHE A 110 11.38 6.46 15.82
N LYS A 111 10.29 6.73 16.53
CA LYS A 111 10.19 6.58 17.98
C LYS A 111 9.27 5.41 18.33
N PHE A 112 9.71 4.58 19.23
CA PHE A 112 8.91 3.47 19.71
C PHE A 112 9.21 3.17 21.18
N LYS A 113 8.28 2.48 21.85
CA LYS A 113 8.47 1.99 23.22
C LYS A 113 9.01 0.58 23.22
N VAL A 114 9.99 0.34 24.09
CA VAL A 114 10.48 -1.02 24.35
C VAL A 114 9.38 -1.85 24.98
N PRO A 115 9.05 -3.03 24.46
CA PRO A 115 7.99 -3.86 24.98
C PRO A 115 8.15 -4.12 26.50
N ASN A 116 7.04 -4.08 27.24
CA ASN A 116 6.97 -4.29 28.70
C ASN A 116 7.76 -3.29 29.56
N THR A 117 8.26 -2.20 28.98
CA THR A 117 8.94 -1.12 29.72
C THR A 117 8.29 0.23 29.46
N GLN A 118 8.79 1.28 30.11
CA GLN A 118 8.40 2.67 29.80
C GLN A 118 9.45 3.39 28.95
N ASP A 119 10.52 2.68 28.57
CA ASP A 119 11.62 3.26 27.81
C ASP A 119 11.20 3.55 26.38
N GLU A 120 11.55 4.74 25.91
CA GLU A 120 11.39 5.15 24.51
C GLU A 120 12.76 5.13 23.83
N VAL A 121 12.78 4.59 22.62
CA VAL A 121 13.97 4.55 21.76
C VAL A 121 13.76 5.46 20.57
N ASP A 122 14.71 6.35 20.32
CA ASP A 122 14.83 7.12 19.10
C ASP A 122 15.74 6.37 18.13
N TYR A 123 15.23 6.04 16.96
CA TYR A 123 15.97 5.30 15.92
C TYR A 123 15.82 6.01 14.57
N ASP A 124 16.90 6.09 13.81
CA ASP A 124 16.87 6.63 12.45
C ASP A 124 16.79 5.47 11.45
N ILE A 125 15.67 5.33 10.78
CA ILE A 125 15.49 4.36 9.69
C ILE A 125 16.19 4.89 8.44
N ASP A 126 17.06 4.07 7.84
CA ASP A 126 17.65 4.38 6.54
C ASP A 126 16.70 3.98 5.42
N LEU A 127 16.14 4.99 4.73
CA LEU A 127 15.15 4.80 3.66
C LEU A 127 15.76 4.13 2.40
N ARG A 128 17.08 4.18 2.21
CA ARG A 128 17.75 3.49 1.09
C ARG A 128 17.69 1.98 1.28
N ILE A 129 17.94 1.52 2.53
CA ILE A 129 17.86 0.09 2.86
C ILE A 129 16.43 -0.41 2.61
N LEU A 130 15.41 0.38 2.98
CA LEU A 130 14.02 0.02 2.71
C LEU A 130 13.72 -0.04 1.21
N LEU A 131 14.23 0.91 0.41
CA LEU A 131 14.06 0.88 -1.04
C LEU A 131 14.72 -0.35 -1.66
N ASP A 132 15.94 -0.70 -1.23
CA ASP A 132 16.67 -1.87 -1.72
C ASP A 132 15.93 -3.17 -1.36
N GLN A 133 15.31 -3.24 -0.17
CA GLN A 133 14.46 -4.37 0.22
C GLN A 133 13.24 -4.47 -0.69
N GLN A 134 12.55 -3.36 -0.95
CA GLN A 134 11.37 -3.32 -1.80
C GLN A 134 11.69 -3.63 -3.28
N ALA A 135 12.87 -3.26 -3.77
CA ALA A 135 13.28 -3.55 -5.15
C ALA A 135 13.37 -5.06 -5.45
N ASN A 136 13.55 -5.89 -4.42
CA ASN A 136 13.60 -7.36 -4.54
C ASN A 136 12.22 -8.02 -4.43
N ASN A 137 11.15 -7.25 -4.18
CA ASN A 137 9.80 -7.77 -4.12
C ASN A 137 9.35 -8.31 -5.48
N HIS A 138 8.62 -9.40 -5.46
CA HIS A 138 8.06 -10.01 -6.64
C HIS A 138 6.68 -10.61 -6.35
N TRP A 139 5.88 -10.74 -7.39
CA TRP A 139 4.54 -11.28 -7.29
C TRP A 139 4.43 -12.57 -8.09
N ILE A 140 4.12 -13.66 -7.40
CA ILE A 140 3.82 -14.96 -8.03
C ILE A 140 2.33 -14.99 -8.29
N ASP A 141 1.95 -14.74 -9.55
CA ASP A 141 0.55 -14.57 -9.94
C ASP A 141 -0.24 -15.88 -10.06
N GLN A 142 0.43 -17.03 -10.07
CA GLN A 142 -0.18 -18.33 -10.34
C GLN A 142 -0.49 -19.10 -9.06
N VAL A 143 -1.76 -19.49 -8.91
CA VAL A 143 -2.27 -20.39 -7.86
C VAL A 143 -2.77 -21.67 -8.52
N VAL A 144 -2.03 -22.76 -8.39
CA VAL A 144 -2.43 -24.08 -8.89
C VAL A 144 -3.41 -24.72 -7.91
N ILE A 145 -4.67 -24.82 -8.28
CA ILE A 145 -5.71 -25.47 -7.46
C ILE A 145 -5.67 -26.98 -7.67
N SER A 146 -5.69 -27.40 -8.94
CA SER A 146 -5.57 -28.79 -9.38
C SER A 146 -4.88 -28.82 -10.75
N ASP A 147 -4.69 -30.03 -11.32
CA ASP A 147 -4.13 -30.22 -12.66
C ASP A 147 -4.99 -29.58 -13.77
N GLU A 148 -6.28 -29.35 -13.48
CA GLU A 148 -7.25 -28.81 -14.44
C GLU A 148 -7.68 -27.37 -14.10
N LEU A 149 -7.30 -26.81 -12.93
CA LEU A 149 -7.75 -25.50 -12.48
C LEU A 149 -6.59 -24.67 -11.95
N VAL A 150 -6.27 -23.60 -12.67
CA VAL A 150 -5.24 -22.64 -12.29
C VAL A 150 -5.83 -21.24 -12.25
N VAL A 151 -5.65 -20.56 -11.11
CA VAL A 151 -6.13 -19.19 -10.89
C VAL A 151 -4.93 -18.24 -10.98
N PHE A 152 -5.08 -17.16 -11.73
CA PHE A 152 -4.07 -16.10 -11.83
C PHE A 152 -4.54 -14.87 -11.06
N VAL A 153 -3.72 -14.42 -10.12
CA VAL A 153 -4.02 -13.30 -9.22
C VAL A 153 -3.07 -12.13 -9.44
N ASN A 154 -3.60 -10.93 -9.54
CA ASN A 154 -2.85 -9.69 -9.59
C ASN A 154 -2.86 -9.00 -8.21
N PRO A 155 -1.84 -8.17 -7.91
CA PRO A 155 -1.92 -7.27 -6.76
C PRO A 155 -3.11 -6.31 -6.96
N LEU A 156 -3.81 -6.03 -5.86
CA LEU A 156 -4.84 -4.99 -5.84
C LEU A 156 -4.22 -3.63 -6.14
N THR A 157 -5.02 -2.65 -6.51
CA THR A 157 -4.56 -1.27 -6.73
C THR A 157 -4.72 -0.41 -5.47
N PHE A 158 -4.04 0.72 -5.42
CA PHE A 158 -4.21 1.72 -4.37
C PHE A 158 -5.67 2.15 -4.19
N LYS A 159 -6.44 2.21 -5.27
CA LYS A 159 -7.89 2.46 -5.21
C LYS A 159 -8.62 1.42 -4.37
N HIS A 160 -8.37 0.13 -4.61
CA HIS A 160 -9.00 -0.95 -3.85
C HIS A 160 -8.59 -0.90 -2.38
N LEU A 161 -7.29 -0.67 -2.09
CA LEU A 161 -6.77 -0.53 -0.73
C LEU A 161 -7.47 0.61 0.01
N ASN A 162 -7.56 1.79 -0.61
CA ASN A 162 -8.20 2.96 -0.01
C ASN A 162 -9.69 2.74 0.24
N GLN A 163 -10.41 2.17 -0.71
CA GLN A 163 -11.83 1.84 -0.55
C GLN A 163 -12.07 0.85 0.58
N THR A 164 -11.21 -0.15 0.71
CA THR A 164 -11.28 -1.14 1.79
C THR A 164 -11.03 -0.50 3.14
N ASN A 165 -10.02 0.35 3.24
CA ASN A 165 -9.70 1.06 4.49
C ASN A 165 -10.86 1.97 4.92
N MET A 166 -11.48 2.70 4.00
CA MET A 166 -12.66 3.52 4.29
C MET A 166 -13.84 2.69 4.80
N LYS A 167 -14.16 1.59 4.12
CA LYS A 167 -15.27 0.70 4.53
C LYS A 167 -14.99 0.03 5.87
N SER A 168 -13.74 -0.39 6.12
CA SER A 168 -13.32 -0.95 7.40
C SER A 168 -13.43 0.09 8.53
N PHE A 169 -13.03 1.33 8.27
CA PHE A 169 -13.17 2.43 9.22
C PHE A 169 -14.64 2.71 9.55
N GLU A 170 -15.51 2.79 8.54
CA GLU A 170 -16.96 2.96 8.75
C GLU A 170 -17.54 1.81 9.56
N THR A 171 -17.18 0.56 9.24
CA THR A 171 -17.65 -0.62 9.95
C THR A 171 -17.18 -0.62 11.41
N ASN A 172 -15.92 -0.31 11.67
CA ASN A 172 -15.39 -0.19 13.03
C ASN A 172 -16.07 0.92 13.83
N ARG A 173 -16.39 2.06 13.19
CA ARG A 173 -17.14 3.14 13.80
C ARG A 173 -18.55 2.70 14.17
N ILE A 174 -19.22 1.96 13.30
CA ILE A 174 -20.55 1.41 13.56
C ILE A 174 -20.48 0.38 14.69
N MET A 175 -19.49 -0.52 14.68
CA MET A 175 -19.28 -1.49 15.76
C MET A 175 -18.98 -0.84 17.10
N SER A 176 -18.25 0.28 17.14
CA SER A 176 -18.02 1.00 18.40
C SER A 176 -19.30 1.56 18.99
N MET A 177 -20.30 1.89 18.17
CA MET A 177 -21.61 2.33 18.64
C MET A 177 -22.40 1.20 19.32
N VAL A 178 -22.13 -0.08 18.99
CA VAL A 178 -22.79 -1.24 19.62
C VAL A 178 -22.45 -1.33 21.12
N ASN A 179 -21.33 -0.77 21.54
CA ASN A 179 -20.93 -0.72 22.95
C ASN A 179 -21.65 0.38 23.75
N ASP A 180 -22.49 1.20 23.09
CA ASP A 180 -23.30 2.21 23.80
C ASP A 180 -24.43 1.52 24.57
N GLU A 181 -24.49 1.75 25.89
CA GLU A 181 -25.49 1.17 26.79
C GLU A 181 -26.92 1.65 26.48
N ASN A 182 -27.08 2.75 25.75
CA ASN A 182 -28.38 3.31 25.38
C ASN A 182 -29.03 2.60 24.16
N ILE A 183 -28.32 1.71 23.48
CA ILE A 183 -28.84 0.99 22.32
C ILE A 183 -29.49 -0.33 22.77
N PRO A 184 -30.76 -0.61 22.40
CA PRO A 184 -31.43 -1.88 22.67
C PRO A 184 -30.65 -3.08 22.10
N GLU A 185 -30.64 -4.20 22.83
CA GLU A 185 -29.89 -5.43 22.44
C GLU A 185 -30.28 -5.95 21.05
N GLU A 186 -31.55 -5.88 20.68
CA GLU A 186 -32.00 -6.28 19.33
C GLU A 186 -31.36 -5.44 18.22
N LYS A 187 -31.21 -4.12 18.44
CA LYS A 187 -30.52 -3.23 17.49
C LYS A 187 -29.03 -3.46 17.45
N LYS A 188 -28.41 -3.78 18.59
CA LYS A 188 -27.00 -4.16 18.63
C LYS A 188 -26.73 -5.39 17.79
N LEU A 189 -27.58 -6.41 17.89
CA LEU A 189 -27.48 -7.65 17.12
C LEU A 189 -27.68 -7.40 15.61
N GLU A 190 -28.63 -6.54 15.23
CA GLU A 190 -28.85 -6.14 13.83
C GLU A 190 -27.64 -5.41 13.26
N ILE A 191 -27.08 -4.44 13.98
CA ILE A 191 -25.87 -3.70 13.62
C ILE A 191 -24.69 -4.66 13.45
N PHE A 192 -24.49 -5.59 14.39
CA PHE A 192 -23.42 -6.57 14.35
C PHE A 192 -23.54 -7.47 13.10
N ASN A 193 -24.71 -8.05 12.86
CA ASN A 193 -24.96 -8.93 11.72
C ASN A 193 -24.78 -8.21 10.38
N SER A 194 -25.30 -6.98 10.26
CA SER A 194 -25.13 -6.18 9.04
C SER A 194 -23.66 -5.79 8.79
N SER A 195 -22.93 -5.42 9.83
CA SER A 195 -21.51 -5.10 9.75
C SER A 195 -20.67 -6.31 9.34
N PHE A 196 -20.94 -7.47 9.95
CA PHE A 196 -20.27 -8.73 9.61
C PHE A 196 -20.55 -9.16 8.16
N SER A 197 -21.81 -9.07 7.72
CA SER A 197 -22.21 -9.34 6.33
C SER A 197 -21.49 -8.42 5.34
N ASN A 198 -21.37 -7.13 5.66
CA ASN A 198 -20.65 -6.16 4.84
C ASN A 198 -19.15 -6.48 4.75
N LEU A 199 -18.50 -6.84 5.86
CA LEU A 199 -17.08 -7.23 5.86
C LEU A 199 -16.84 -8.49 5.02
N THR A 200 -17.72 -9.48 5.14
CA THR A 200 -17.65 -10.71 4.33
C THR A 200 -17.78 -10.39 2.85
N LYS A 201 -18.76 -9.56 2.48
CA LYS A 201 -18.94 -9.13 1.08
C LYS A 201 -17.70 -8.40 0.55
N ILE A 202 -17.13 -7.47 1.34
CA ILE A 202 -15.90 -6.76 0.95
C ILE A 202 -14.77 -7.76 0.67
N SER A 203 -14.60 -8.78 1.52
CA SER A 203 -13.56 -9.78 1.36
C SER A 203 -13.74 -10.60 0.08
N ILE A 204 -14.97 -11.00 -0.24
CA ILE A 204 -15.31 -11.72 -1.46
C ILE A 204 -15.06 -10.84 -2.70
N ASP A 205 -15.52 -9.59 -2.67
CA ASP A 205 -15.35 -8.65 -3.78
C ASP A 205 -13.85 -8.40 -4.04
N LEU A 206 -13.04 -8.20 -2.99
CA LEU A 206 -11.61 -8.00 -3.12
C LEU A 206 -10.90 -9.23 -3.68
N LEU A 207 -11.29 -10.44 -3.25
CA LEU A 207 -10.74 -11.67 -3.80
C LEU A 207 -11.08 -11.77 -5.29
N ALA A 208 -12.33 -11.55 -5.66
CA ALA A 208 -12.75 -11.54 -7.05
C ALA A 208 -12.00 -10.46 -7.86
N ASP A 209 -11.73 -9.26 -7.27
CA ASP A 209 -11.00 -8.18 -7.91
C ASP A 209 -9.51 -8.48 -8.09
N SER A 210 -8.93 -9.31 -7.23
CA SER A 210 -7.55 -9.77 -7.38
C SER A 210 -7.38 -10.82 -8.49
N ILE A 211 -8.42 -11.58 -8.84
CA ILE A 211 -8.33 -12.60 -9.89
C ILE A 211 -8.35 -11.93 -11.27
N ASN A 212 -7.28 -12.15 -12.02
CA ASN A 212 -7.12 -11.68 -13.39
C ASN A 212 -7.75 -12.65 -14.41
N LYS A 213 -7.48 -13.94 -14.26
CA LYS A 213 -8.04 -15.00 -15.10
C LYS A 213 -8.04 -16.34 -14.39
N ILE A 214 -8.89 -17.24 -14.87
CA ILE A 214 -8.94 -18.64 -14.44
C ILE A 214 -8.72 -19.50 -15.68
N VAL A 215 -7.77 -20.44 -15.61
CA VAL A 215 -7.48 -21.38 -16.69
C VAL A 215 -8.07 -22.72 -16.37
N THR A 216 -8.83 -23.26 -17.32
CA THR A 216 -9.49 -24.58 -17.26
C THR A 216 -9.18 -25.37 -18.52
N PRO A 217 -9.46 -26.68 -18.60
CA PRO A 217 -9.32 -27.45 -19.83
C PRO A 217 -10.14 -26.90 -21.01
N SER A 218 -11.22 -26.18 -20.71
CA SER A 218 -12.10 -25.57 -21.72
C SER A 218 -11.59 -24.21 -22.24
N GLY A 219 -10.57 -23.62 -21.59
CA GLY A 219 -9.98 -22.35 -21.97
C GLY A 219 -9.79 -21.38 -20.81
N GLU A 220 -9.40 -20.15 -21.14
CA GLU A 220 -9.20 -19.06 -20.18
C GLU A 220 -10.51 -18.30 -19.95
N VAL A 221 -10.83 -18.03 -18.70
CA VAL A 221 -11.98 -17.21 -18.25
C VAL A 221 -11.44 -15.89 -17.69
N THR A 222 -11.79 -14.78 -18.33
CA THR A 222 -11.38 -13.42 -17.94
C THR A 222 -12.56 -12.54 -17.57
N GLU A 223 -13.78 -12.95 -17.89
CA GLU A 223 -15.01 -12.21 -17.63
C GLU A 223 -15.27 -12.09 -16.13
N LYS A 224 -15.32 -10.85 -15.67
CA LYS A 224 -15.48 -10.52 -14.26
C LYS A 224 -16.73 -11.16 -13.63
N GLN A 225 -17.80 -11.25 -14.39
CA GLN A 225 -19.05 -11.86 -13.92
C GLN A 225 -18.84 -13.33 -13.55
N TYR A 226 -18.18 -14.11 -14.41
CA TYR A 226 -17.92 -15.54 -14.16
C TYR A 226 -16.92 -15.73 -13.02
N ILE A 227 -15.90 -14.89 -12.92
CA ILE A 227 -14.95 -14.90 -11.81
C ILE A 227 -15.67 -14.61 -10.49
N THR A 228 -16.56 -13.62 -10.46
CA THR A 228 -17.34 -13.31 -9.24
C THR A 228 -18.29 -14.45 -8.86
N GLU A 229 -18.96 -15.05 -9.85
CA GLU A 229 -19.81 -16.22 -9.63
C GLU A 229 -18.99 -17.41 -9.10
N PHE A 230 -17.81 -17.67 -9.65
CA PHE A 230 -16.89 -18.69 -9.17
C PHE A 230 -16.51 -18.46 -7.70
N VAL A 231 -16.04 -17.27 -7.34
CA VAL A 231 -15.61 -16.93 -5.97
C VAL A 231 -16.76 -17.08 -4.96
N ASN A 232 -18.01 -16.81 -5.37
CA ASN A 232 -19.19 -16.95 -4.51
C ASN A 232 -19.66 -18.39 -4.32
N ASN A 233 -19.30 -19.31 -5.23
CA ASN A 233 -19.86 -20.67 -5.26
C ASN A 233 -18.79 -21.76 -5.14
N VAL A 234 -17.51 -21.42 -5.12
CA VAL A 234 -16.43 -22.39 -4.98
C VAL A 234 -16.35 -22.94 -3.56
N ASP A 235 -15.87 -24.18 -3.43
CA ASP A 235 -15.65 -24.81 -2.13
C ASP A 235 -14.72 -24.02 -1.23
N LYS A 236 -14.95 -24.10 0.08
CA LYS A 236 -14.18 -23.39 1.10
C LYS A 236 -12.66 -23.63 0.96
N ASP A 237 -12.23 -24.84 0.70
CA ASP A 237 -10.81 -25.18 0.61
C ASP A 237 -10.12 -24.49 -0.57
N VAL A 238 -10.82 -24.35 -1.71
CA VAL A 238 -10.33 -23.62 -2.88
C VAL A 238 -10.27 -22.13 -2.59
N PHE A 239 -11.32 -21.57 -1.98
CA PHE A 239 -11.37 -20.19 -1.56
C PHE A 239 -10.21 -19.84 -0.61
N GLU A 240 -10.01 -20.65 0.44
CA GLU A 240 -8.94 -20.46 1.41
C GLU A 240 -7.56 -20.61 0.78
N LYS A 241 -7.37 -21.52 -0.17
CA LYS A 241 -6.10 -21.70 -0.89
C LYS A 241 -5.71 -20.44 -1.67
N ILE A 242 -6.66 -19.82 -2.39
CA ILE A 242 -6.42 -18.58 -3.13
C ILE A 242 -6.14 -17.42 -2.15
N GLN A 243 -6.96 -17.31 -1.11
CA GLN A 243 -6.82 -16.25 -0.10
C GLN A 243 -5.48 -16.32 0.63
N ASN A 244 -5.07 -17.54 1.05
CA ASN A 244 -3.81 -17.75 1.73
C ASN A 244 -2.61 -17.43 0.84
N HIS A 245 -2.65 -17.81 -0.44
CA HIS A 245 -1.60 -17.46 -1.39
C HIS A 245 -1.43 -15.93 -1.51
N ILE A 246 -2.54 -15.20 -1.68
CA ILE A 246 -2.50 -13.72 -1.74
C ILE A 246 -1.97 -13.13 -0.44
N LYS A 247 -2.38 -13.68 0.71
CA LYS A 247 -1.91 -13.25 2.03
C LYS A 247 -0.41 -13.48 2.20
N GLU A 248 0.11 -14.62 1.78
CA GLU A 248 1.55 -14.94 1.82
C GLU A 248 2.34 -14.01 0.91
N LEU A 249 1.86 -13.76 -0.32
CA LEU A 249 2.48 -12.80 -1.23
C LEU A 249 2.53 -11.40 -0.63
N LYS A 250 1.44 -10.96 -0.01
CA LYS A 250 1.38 -9.66 0.66
C LYS A 250 2.40 -9.59 1.80
N GLN A 251 2.42 -10.58 2.69
CA GLN A 251 3.37 -10.65 3.82
C GLN A 251 4.83 -10.70 3.35
N HIS A 252 5.09 -11.38 2.22
CA HIS A 252 6.44 -11.44 1.65
C HIS A 252 6.91 -10.07 1.13
N ASN A 253 5.98 -9.31 0.56
CA ASN A 253 6.25 -8.00 -0.06
C ASN A 253 6.08 -6.81 0.91
N ASP A 254 5.50 -7.02 2.09
CA ASP A 254 5.38 -5.99 3.14
C ASP A 254 6.78 -5.59 3.65
N ILE A 255 6.88 -4.37 4.13
CA ILE A 255 8.11 -3.88 4.78
C ILE A 255 8.38 -4.72 6.02
N LYS A 256 9.58 -5.28 6.07
CA LYS A 256 9.97 -6.14 7.19
C LYS A 256 10.10 -5.32 8.48
N PRO A 257 9.61 -5.85 9.61
CA PRO A 257 9.78 -5.19 10.89
C PRO A 257 11.27 -5.07 11.24
N LEU A 258 11.62 -4.03 11.98
CA LEU A 258 12.96 -3.86 12.52
C LEU A 258 13.16 -4.78 13.72
N GLU A 259 14.30 -5.44 13.77
CA GLU A 259 14.72 -6.28 14.90
C GLU A 259 15.64 -5.51 15.83
N PHE A 260 15.36 -5.58 17.11
CA PHE A 260 16.16 -4.95 18.16
C PHE A 260 16.52 -5.94 19.26
N SER A 261 17.65 -5.68 19.95
CA SER A 261 18.04 -6.39 21.17
C SER A 261 17.92 -5.45 22.35
N SER A 262 17.34 -5.93 23.44
CA SER A 262 17.25 -5.16 24.70
C SER A 262 18.59 -5.05 25.39
N THR A 263 18.80 -3.92 26.08
CA THR A 263 19.96 -3.78 27.00
C THR A 263 19.73 -4.64 28.25
N PRO A 264 20.82 -5.00 28.99
CA PRO A 264 20.67 -5.74 30.27
C PRO A 264 19.69 -5.06 31.24
N GLU A 265 19.71 -3.73 31.33
CA GLU A 265 18.82 -2.95 32.19
C GLU A 265 17.36 -3.07 31.75
N GLN A 266 17.10 -3.09 30.42
CA GLN A 266 15.75 -3.27 29.88
C GLN A 266 15.23 -4.69 30.15
N ILE A 267 16.10 -5.70 30.09
CA ILE A 267 15.74 -7.08 30.41
C ILE A 267 15.36 -7.21 31.90
N GLU A 268 16.11 -6.55 32.79
CA GLU A 268 15.76 -6.50 34.23
C GLU A 268 14.41 -5.84 34.49
N LEU A 269 14.00 -4.89 33.63
CA LEU A 269 12.68 -4.23 33.67
C LEU A 269 11.56 -5.06 33.02
N GLY A 270 11.89 -6.22 32.45
CA GLY A 270 10.90 -7.15 31.86
C GLY A 270 10.80 -7.13 30.33
N ALA A 271 11.74 -6.43 29.64
CA ALA A 271 11.80 -6.50 28.19
C ALA A 271 12.26 -7.90 27.72
N PRO A 272 11.79 -8.39 26.57
CA PRO A 272 12.32 -9.59 25.94
C PRO A 272 13.75 -9.34 25.44
N GLU A 273 14.60 -10.38 25.37
CA GLU A 273 15.99 -10.27 24.89
C GLU A 273 16.06 -9.69 23.48
N THR A 274 15.15 -10.12 22.61
CA THR A 274 14.96 -9.60 21.26
C THR A 274 13.51 -9.33 20.98
N TYR A 275 13.22 -8.28 20.20
CA TYR A 275 11.88 -7.92 19.82
C TYR A 275 11.85 -7.26 18.43
N THR A 276 10.69 -7.31 17.80
CA THR A 276 10.47 -6.72 16.48
C THR A 276 9.48 -5.58 16.57
N ILE A 277 9.80 -4.48 15.88
CA ILE A 277 8.91 -3.32 15.76
C ILE A 277 8.46 -3.18 14.31
N PRO A 278 7.15 -3.28 14.02
CA PRO A 278 6.66 -3.10 12.67
C PRO A 278 6.83 -1.64 12.24
N ILE A 279 7.34 -1.45 11.02
CA ILE A 279 7.34 -0.14 10.38
C ILE A 279 5.97 0.03 9.74
N THR A 280 5.15 0.91 10.32
CA THR A 280 3.85 1.29 9.74
C THR A 280 3.96 2.73 9.26
N PHE A 281 3.76 2.94 7.98
CA PHE A 281 3.64 4.28 7.43
C PHE A 281 2.20 4.77 7.62
N ASN A 282 1.97 5.47 8.74
CA ASN A 282 0.80 6.31 8.82
C ASN A 282 1.02 7.48 7.85
N ASN A 283 0.18 7.59 6.84
CA ASN A 283 0.35 8.56 5.76
C ASN A 283 0.49 10.01 6.25
N SER A 284 -0.17 10.37 7.37
CA SER A 284 -0.03 11.69 7.99
C SER A 284 1.34 11.90 8.62
N ASP A 285 1.85 10.90 9.34
CA ASP A 285 3.11 11.01 10.09
C ASP A 285 4.32 10.72 9.19
N PHE A 286 4.13 9.87 8.18
CA PHE A 286 5.19 9.52 7.23
C PHE A 286 5.68 10.73 6.43
N PHE A 287 4.79 11.66 6.08
CA PHE A 287 5.14 12.89 5.36
C PHE A 287 5.16 14.14 6.26
N ALA A 288 4.66 14.06 7.50
CA ALA A 288 4.83 15.14 8.47
C ALA A 288 6.20 14.99 9.14
N GLN A 289 7.19 15.77 8.73
CA GLN A 289 8.27 16.07 9.67
C GLN A 289 7.71 17.06 10.69
N GLY A 290 7.77 16.68 11.97
CA GLY A 290 7.29 17.50 13.06
C GLY A 290 7.85 18.92 12.99
N PHE A 291 6.94 19.88 13.02
CA PHE A 291 7.23 21.25 13.41
C PHE A 291 7.18 21.31 14.93
#